data_7b2f2b04e686287bca94ed63571fadfe
#
_entry.id   7b2f2b04e686287bca94ed63571fadfe
#
_cell.length_a   1.000
_cell.length_b   1.000
_cell.length_c   1.000
_cell.angle_alpha   90.00
_cell.angle_beta   90.00
_cell.angle_gamma   90.00
#
_symmetry.space_group_name_H-M   'P 1'
#
loop_
_entity.id
_entity.type
_entity.pdbx_description
1 polymer ?
#
loop_
_entity_poly.entity_id
_entity_poly.type
_entity_poly.pdbx_seq_one_letter_code
_entity_poly.pdbx_strand_id
1 'polypeptide(L)'
;MTQTSLWIGTSWKMHKTLAEAMTFARALAASDAGRDPRIQRFVVPPFTAVRDVGAVLADSSVKVGAQNMHWADEGPWTGEVSAPMLVDCGVDLVELGHSERRAHFGETDETVGRKVEAAVRHRMTPLICIGETLEEREAGRAQEVLAKQVRGALGLLSSVQKSAPILLAYEPVWAIGEHGIPATSDYADARQAEIGEVAQDVLGHRVPCLYGGSVNPGNCEELVGCPHIDGLFIGRSAWDIEGYHNILAKCAAHIETAGEN
;
A
#
# COMPACT_ATOMS: atom_id res chain seq x y z
N MET A 1 16.67 -14.32 10.62
CA MET A 1 16.05 -13.51 9.54
C MET A 1 15.79 -12.15 10.15
N THR A 2 16.41 -11.09 9.67
CA THR A 2 16.10 -9.72 10.06
C THR A 2 14.65 -9.45 9.67
N GLN A 3 13.81 -9.08 10.63
CA GLN A 3 12.42 -8.75 10.37
C GLN A 3 12.39 -7.48 9.51
N THR A 4 11.67 -7.47 8.40
CA THR A 4 11.43 -6.29 7.57
C THR A 4 10.81 -5.21 8.45
N SER A 5 11.46 -4.08 8.59
CA SER A 5 11.00 -2.99 9.46
C SER A 5 10.16 -1.95 8.73
N LEU A 6 10.46 -1.68 7.45
CA LEU A 6 9.76 -0.70 6.63
C LEU A 6 9.31 -1.28 5.28
N TRP A 7 8.08 -0.94 4.88
CA TRP A 7 7.58 -1.15 3.53
C TRP A 7 7.55 0.18 2.77
N ILE A 8 8.26 0.27 1.65
CA ILE A 8 8.31 1.50 0.86
C ILE A 8 7.96 1.17 -0.58
N GLY A 9 6.86 1.73 -1.07
CA GLY A 9 6.40 1.47 -2.42
C GLY A 9 5.61 2.59 -3.04
N THR A 10 5.29 2.42 -4.32
CA THR A 10 4.57 3.41 -5.10
C THR A 10 3.48 2.78 -5.95
N SER A 11 2.28 3.41 -5.96
CA SER A 11 1.24 3.15 -6.96
C SER A 11 1.34 4.20 -8.07
N TRP A 12 1.43 3.71 -9.30
CA TRP A 12 1.50 4.62 -10.44
C TRP A 12 0.14 5.16 -10.86
N LYS A 13 -0.92 4.66 -10.25
CA LYS A 13 -2.28 5.02 -10.64
C LYS A 13 -2.48 4.85 -12.16
N MET A 14 -3.19 5.76 -12.82
CA MET A 14 -3.42 5.73 -14.27
C MET A 14 -2.31 6.47 -15.03
N HIS A 15 -1.05 6.09 -14.76
CA HIS A 15 0.12 6.64 -15.44
C HIS A 15 1.01 5.53 -15.99
N LYS A 16 1.89 5.88 -16.90
CA LYS A 16 2.89 5.07 -17.61
C LYS A 16 2.30 4.14 -18.68
N THR A 17 2.79 4.40 -19.88
CA THR A 17 2.77 3.42 -20.97
C THR A 17 3.66 2.22 -20.63
N LEU A 18 3.54 1.13 -21.38
CA LEU A 18 4.41 -0.05 -21.17
C LEU A 18 5.90 0.32 -21.28
N ALA A 19 6.29 1.16 -22.24
CA ALA A 19 7.69 1.55 -22.42
C ALA A 19 8.25 2.33 -21.21
N GLU A 20 7.47 3.25 -20.65
CA GLU A 20 7.82 4.01 -19.44
C GLU A 20 7.88 3.10 -18.20
N ALA A 21 6.92 2.18 -18.06
CA ALA A 21 6.89 1.19 -17.00
C ALA A 21 8.14 0.30 -17.01
N MET A 22 8.53 -0.18 -18.20
CA MET A 22 9.73 -1.01 -18.39
C MET A 22 11.02 -0.23 -18.11
N THR A 23 11.08 1.05 -18.45
CA THR A 23 12.22 1.92 -18.14
C THR A 23 12.38 2.07 -16.63
N PHE A 24 11.28 2.36 -15.91
CA PHE A 24 11.28 2.45 -14.46
C PHE A 24 11.69 1.13 -13.81
N ALA A 25 11.09 0.00 -14.21
CA ALA A 25 11.36 -1.31 -13.64
C ALA A 25 12.82 -1.74 -13.80
N ARG A 26 13.41 -1.53 -14.99
CA ARG A 26 14.84 -1.83 -15.23
C ARG A 26 15.76 -0.97 -14.38
N ALA A 27 15.48 0.32 -14.25
CA ALA A 27 16.26 1.21 -13.40
C ALA A 27 16.17 0.80 -11.93
N LEU A 28 14.96 0.41 -11.46
CA LEU A 28 14.75 -0.06 -10.09
C LEU A 28 15.49 -1.41 -9.82
N ALA A 29 15.44 -2.34 -10.77
CA ALA A 29 16.16 -3.62 -10.67
C ALA A 29 17.67 -3.44 -10.57
N ALA A 30 18.22 -2.48 -11.31
CA ALA A 30 19.66 -2.17 -11.34
C ALA A 30 20.13 -1.32 -10.14
N SER A 31 19.21 -0.71 -9.39
CA SER A 31 19.54 0.23 -8.31
C SER A 31 19.86 -0.46 -7.00
N ASP A 32 20.83 0.08 -6.28
CA ASP A 32 21.12 -0.27 -4.89
C ASP A 32 20.30 0.58 -3.89
N ALA A 33 19.59 1.61 -4.34
CA ALA A 33 18.78 2.45 -3.48
C ALA A 33 17.75 1.60 -2.70
N GLY A 34 17.78 1.69 -1.37
CA GLY A 34 16.89 0.94 -0.49
C GLY A 34 17.07 -0.58 -0.52
N ARG A 35 18.23 -1.12 -0.96
CA ARG A 35 18.56 -2.55 -0.82
C ARG A 35 18.90 -2.97 0.61
N ASP A 36 18.62 -2.15 1.59
CA ASP A 36 18.69 -2.53 2.98
C ASP A 36 17.71 -3.69 3.24
N PRO A 37 18.15 -4.81 3.85
CA PRO A 37 17.27 -5.95 4.13
C PRO A 37 16.11 -5.61 5.09
N ARG A 38 16.18 -4.48 5.77
CA ARG A 38 15.11 -3.94 6.61
C ARG A 38 14.03 -3.21 5.80
N ILE A 39 14.26 -2.93 4.50
CA ILE A 39 13.31 -2.26 3.61
C ILE A 39 12.74 -3.24 2.58
N GLN A 40 11.44 -3.45 2.62
CA GLN A 40 10.73 -4.12 1.54
C GLN A 40 10.24 -3.10 0.51
N ARG A 41 10.86 -3.09 -0.66
CA ARG A 41 10.42 -2.26 -1.79
C ARG A 41 9.28 -2.92 -2.54
N PHE A 42 8.33 -2.11 -3.05
CA PHE A 42 7.28 -2.60 -3.93
C PHE A 42 6.79 -1.53 -4.93
N VAL A 43 6.23 -1.98 -6.04
CA VAL A 43 5.62 -1.13 -7.07
C VAL A 43 4.27 -1.68 -7.49
N VAL A 44 3.31 -0.79 -7.74
CA VAL A 44 1.94 -1.15 -8.13
C VAL A 44 1.62 -0.51 -9.50
N PRO A 45 2.00 -1.19 -10.62
CA PRO A 45 1.76 -0.71 -11.98
C PRO A 45 0.29 -0.89 -12.39
N PRO A 46 -0.18 -0.18 -13.45
CA PRO A 46 -1.46 -0.46 -14.09
C PRO A 46 -1.47 -1.87 -14.70
N PHE A 47 -2.65 -2.47 -14.84
CA PHE A 47 -2.81 -3.83 -15.38
C PHE A 47 -2.10 -4.07 -16.71
N THR A 48 -2.03 -3.04 -17.57
CA THR A 48 -1.39 -3.10 -18.88
C THR A 48 0.13 -3.31 -18.82
N ALA A 49 0.76 -3.19 -17.64
CA ALA A 49 2.20 -3.33 -17.47
C ALA A 49 2.58 -4.35 -16.38
N VAL A 50 1.62 -4.87 -15.61
CA VAL A 50 1.88 -5.68 -14.41
C VAL A 50 2.75 -6.89 -14.69
N ARG A 51 2.44 -7.67 -15.74
CA ARG A 51 3.16 -8.88 -16.13
C ARG A 51 4.60 -8.58 -16.56
N ASP A 52 4.78 -7.58 -17.42
CA ASP A 52 6.11 -7.24 -17.95
C ASP A 52 7.01 -6.64 -16.86
N VAL A 53 6.46 -5.81 -15.97
CA VAL A 53 7.17 -5.29 -14.78
C VAL A 53 7.55 -6.44 -13.87
N GLY A 54 6.64 -7.38 -13.62
CA GLY A 54 6.91 -8.59 -12.84
C GLY A 54 8.07 -9.41 -13.40
N ALA A 55 8.10 -9.62 -14.71
CA ALA A 55 9.18 -10.34 -15.38
C ALA A 55 10.56 -9.64 -15.22
N VAL A 56 10.60 -8.31 -15.28
CA VAL A 56 11.86 -7.55 -15.07
C VAL A 56 12.35 -7.62 -13.62
N LEU A 57 11.42 -7.65 -12.66
CA LEU A 57 11.74 -7.61 -11.23
C LEU A 57 11.84 -9.00 -10.59
N ALA A 58 11.63 -10.09 -11.34
CA ALA A 58 11.55 -11.45 -10.83
C ALA A 58 12.80 -11.90 -10.02
N ASP A 59 14.00 -11.48 -10.43
CA ASP A 59 15.26 -11.79 -9.75
C ASP A 59 15.65 -10.74 -8.69
N SER A 60 14.76 -9.80 -8.38
CA SER A 60 14.98 -8.76 -7.37
C SER A 60 14.17 -9.01 -6.10
N SER A 61 14.48 -8.27 -5.03
CA SER A 61 13.69 -8.27 -3.79
C SER A 61 12.45 -7.37 -3.88
N VAL A 62 12.21 -6.71 -5.01
CA VAL A 62 11.07 -5.79 -5.18
C VAL A 62 9.80 -6.57 -5.43
N LYS A 63 8.77 -6.33 -4.63
CA LYS A 63 7.45 -6.94 -4.84
C LYS A 63 6.64 -6.17 -5.87
N VAL A 64 5.86 -6.91 -6.65
CA VAL A 64 4.97 -6.33 -7.67
C VAL A 64 3.53 -6.46 -7.23
N GLY A 65 2.81 -5.33 -7.27
CA GLY A 65 1.40 -5.25 -6.93
C GLY A 65 0.50 -5.02 -8.13
N ALA A 66 -0.80 -5.19 -7.92
CA ALA A 66 -1.86 -4.77 -8.82
C ALA A 66 -2.75 -3.72 -8.15
N GLN A 67 -3.31 -2.78 -8.94
CA GLN A 67 -4.07 -1.62 -8.43
C GLN A 67 -5.52 -1.96 -8.03
N ASN A 68 -5.97 -3.16 -8.26
CA ASN A 68 -7.29 -3.67 -7.92
C ASN A 68 -7.41 -5.14 -8.33
N MET A 69 -8.50 -5.80 -7.91
CA MET A 69 -8.96 -7.08 -8.47
C MET A 69 -10.45 -7.27 -8.20
N HIS A 70 -11.07 -8.23 -8.89
CA HIS A 70 -12.39 -8.71 -8.57
C HIS A 70 -12.34 -9.82 -7.50
N TRP A 71 -13.42 -10.01 -6.75
CA TRP A 71 -13.50 -11.05 -5.69
C TRP A 71 -13.84 -12.45 -6.20
N ALA A 72 -14.45 -12.57 -7.40
CA ALA A 72 -14.70 -13.86 -8.01
C ALA A 72 -13.48 -14.34 -8.80
N ASP A 73 -13.25 -15.65 -8.83
CA ASP A 73 -12.12 -16.25 -9.51
C ASP A 73 -12.31 -16.27 -11.03
N GLU A 74 -13.55 -16.39 -11.48
CA GLU A 74 -13.97 -16.39 -12.89
C GLU A 74 -15.45 -16.01 -12.99
N GLY A 75 -15.96 -15.83 -14.20
CA GLY A 75 -17.39 -15.63 -14.43
C GLY A 75 -17.72 -14.50 -15.43
N PRO A 76 -18.99 -14.11 -15.52
CA PRO A 76 -19.46 -13.09 -16.46
C PRO A 76 -19.17 -11.66 -15.96
N TRP A 77 -17.90 -11.33 -15.78
CA TRP A 77 -17.40 -10.07 -15.26
C TRP A 77 -16.53 -9.36 -16.30
N THR A 78 -17.10 -9.08 -17.48
CA THR A 78 -16.36 -8.48 -18.59
C THR A 78 -15.61 -7.21 -18.17
N GLY A 79 -14.27 -7.20 -18.37
CA GLY A 79 -13.39 -6.09 -18.03
C GLY A 79 -12.73 -6.20 -16.65
N GLU A 80 -13.17 -7.13 -15.78
CA GLU A 80 -12.55 -7.38 -14.49
C GLU A 80 -11.33 -8.31 -14.58
N VAL A 81 -10.45 -8.21 -13.58
CA VAL A 81 -9.27 -9.05 -13.43
C VAL A 81 -9.38 -9.80 -12.12
N SER A 82 -9.25 -11.13 -12.17
CA SER A 82 -9.39 -12.00 -10.99
C SER A 82 -8.05 -12.27 -10.29
N ALA A 83 -8.11 -12.77 -9.05
CA ALA A 83 -6.93 -13.19 -8.31
C ALA A 83 -6.10 -14.26 -9.04
N PRO A 84 -6.68 -15.35 -9.63
CA PRO A 84 -5.91 -16.30 -10.42
C PRO A 84 -5.15 -15.68 -11.59
N MET A 85 -5.74 -14.69 -12.30
CA MET A 85 -5.06 -13.98 -13.38
C MET A 85 -3.85 -13.18 -12.88
N LEU A 86 -3.97 -12.55 -11.72
CA LEU A 86 -2.87 -11.78 -11.12
C LEU A 86 -1.74 -12.69 -10.62
N VAL A 87 -2.08 -13.82 -10.00
CA VAL A 87 -1.09 -14.82 -9.58
C VAL A 87 -0.32 -15.36 -10.78
N ASP A 88 -1.00 -15.66 -11.91
CA ASP A 88 -0.35 -16.09 -13.16
C ASP A 88 0.59 -15.02 -13.74
N CYS A 89 0.32 -13.74 -13.46
CA CYS A 89 1.21 -12.62 -13.81
C CYS A 89 2.36 -12.40 -12.81
N GLY A 90 2.48 -13.21 -11.75
CA GLY A 90 3.53 -13.08 -10.74
C GLY A 90 3.30 -11.93 -9.75
N VAL A 91 2.05 -11.57 -9.47
CA VAL A 91 1.71 -10.50 -8.53
C VAL A 91 1.83 -10.99 -7.09
N ASP A 92 2.55 -10.23 -6.26
CA ASP A 92 2.77 -10.51 -4.83
C ASP A 92 1.68 -9.90 -3.94
N LEU A 93 1.20 -8.71 -4.29
CA LEU A 93 0.27 -7.93 -3.47
C LEU A 93 -0.79 -7.22 -4.33
N VAL A 94 -1.89 -6.82 -3.71
CA VAL A 94 -2.96 -6.09 -4.42
C VAL A 94 -3.48 -4.93 -3.57
N GLU A 95 -3.49 -3.73 -4.18
CA GLU A 95 -4.07 -2.51 -3.63
C GLU A 95 -5.60 -2.59 -3.68
N LEU A 96 -6.27 -2.42 -2.54
CA LEU A 96 -7.72 -2.58 -2.41
C LEU A 96 -8.32 -1.44 -1.60
N GLY A 97 -9.48 -0.94 -2.00
CA GLY A 97 -10.21 0.07 -1.27
C GLY A 97 -9.69 1.49 -1.40
N HIS A 98 -8.81 1.78 -2.38
CA HIS A 98 -8.26 3.12 -2.61
C HIS A 98 -9.37 4.17 -2.71
N SER A 99 -9.15 5.37 -2.16
CA SER A 99 -10.13 6.45 -2.08
C SER A 99 -10.74 6.83 -3.44
N GLU A 100 -9.95 6.85 -4.52
CA GLU A 100 -10.45 7.11 -5.87
C GLU A 100 -11.45 6.05 -6.34
N ARG A 101 -11.24 4.78 -5.96
CA ARG A 101 -12.18 3.71 -6.32
C ARG A 101 -13.47 3.78 -5.53
N ARG A 102 -13.39 4.18 -4.27
CA ARG A 102 -14.57 4.46 -3.45
C ARG A 102 -15.37 5.64 -4.01
N ALA A 103 -14.71 6.72 -4.40
CA ALA A 103 -15.34 7.92 -4.92
C ALA A 103 -15.93 7.78 -6.31
N HIS A 104 -15.25 7.06 -7.23
CA HIS A 104 -15.58 7.08 -8.66
C HIS A 104 -16.08 5.76 -9.22
N PHE A 105 -15.84 4.64 -8.53
CA PHE A 105 -16.16 3.28 -9.03
C PHE A 105 -17.09 2.49 -8.09
N GLY A 106 -17.70 3.15 -7.11
CA GLY A 106 -18.70 2.52 -6.22
C GLY A 106 -18.13 1.43 -5.31
N GLU A 107 -16.83 1.45 -5.03
CA GLU A 107 -16.22 0.50 -4.10
C GLU A 107 -16.68 0.78 -2.66
N THR A 108 -17.10 -0.24 -1.93
CA THR A 108 -17.64 -0.15 -0.57
C THR A 108 -16.83 -1.01 0.39
N ASP A 109 -17.01 -0.84 1.71
CA ASP A 109 -16.34 -1.68 2.70
C ASP A 109 -16.67 -3.17 2.51
N GLU A 110 -17.90 -3.49 2.07
CA GLU A 110 -18.30 -4.87 1.77
C GLU A 110 -17.54 -5.42 0.56
N THR A 111 -17.45 -4.67 -0.55
CA THR A 111 -16.73 -5.12 -1.74
C THR A 111 -15.23 -5.22 -1.49
N VAL A 112 -14.66 -4.33 -0.69
CA VAL A 112 -13.27 -4.41 -0.23
C VAL A 112 -13.05 -5.68 0.59
N GLY A 113 -13.91 -5.98 1.56
CA GLY A 113 -13.83 -7.19 2.37
C GLY A 113 -13.85 -8.48 1.53
N ARG A 114 -14.72 -8.55 0.51
CA ARG A 114 -14.77 -9.69 -0.44
C ARG A 114 -13.46 -9.82 -1.22
N LYS A 115 -12.88 -8.71 -1.67
CA LYS A 115 -11.59 -8.70 -2.39
C LYS A 115 -10.42 -9.09 -1.49
N VAL A 116 -10.41 -8.62 -0.23
CA VAL A 116 -9.40 -9.01 0.77
C VAL A 116 -9.45 -10.51 1.02
N GLU A 117 -10.64 -11.09 1.23
CA GLU A 117 -10.80 -12.54 1.37
C GLU A 117 -10.24 -13.29 0.17
N ALA A 118 -10.61 -12.86 -1.04
CA ALA A 118 -10.13 -13.49 -2.28
C ALA A 118 -8.60 -13.37 -2.45
N ALA A 119 -8.00 -12.21 -2.14
CA ALA A 119 -6.55 -12.03 -2.19
C ALA A 119 -5.84 -13.01 -1.24
N VAL A 120 -6.29 -13.11 0.02
CA VAL A 120 -5.73 -14.03 1.01
C VAL A 120 -5.92 -15.50 0.58
N ARG A 121 -7.09 -15.86 0.06
CA ARG A 121 -7.39 -17.21 -0.46
C ARG A 121 -6.41 -17.62 -1.56
N HIS A 122 -5.97 -16.68 -2.37
CA HIS A 122 -4.98 -16.88 -3.44
C HIS A 122 -3.53 -16.56 -3.02
N ARG A 123 -3.26 -16.37 -1.72
CA ARG A 123 -1.93 -16.13 -1.14
C ARG A 123 -1.26 -14.84 -1.63
N MET A 124 -2.01 -13.89 -2.12
CA MET A 124 -1.54 -12.52 -2.33
C MET A 124 -1.67 -11.72 -1.04
N THR A 125 -0.77 -10.76 -0.83
CA THR A 125 -0.86 -9.83 0.29
C THR A 125 -1.80 -8.68 -0.08
N PRO A 126 -2.98 -8.51 0.57
CA PRO A 126 -3.79 -7.32 0.37
C PRO A 126 -3.10 -6.11 1.00
N LEU A 127 -2.99 -5.02 0.23
CA LEU A 127 -2.63 -3.68 0.69
C LEU A 127 -3.93 -2.86 0.75
N ILE A 128 -4.46 -2.67 1.94
CA ILE A 128 -5.81 -2.15 2.17
C ILE A 128 -5.74 -0.65 2.45
N CYS A 129 -6.29 0.15 1.54
CA CYS A 129 -6.35 1.61 1.68
C CYS A 129 -7.53 2.01 2.58
N ILE A 130 -7.21 2.82 3.59
CA ILE A 130 -8.10 3.27 4.66
C ILE A 130 -7.89 4.76 4.85
N GLY A 131 -8.96 5.54 4.90
CA GLY A 131 -8.85 6.99 5.11
C GLY A 131 -10.19 7.68 5.22
N GLU A 132 -10.23 8.71 6.03
CA GLU A 132 -11.37 9.60 6.21
C GLU A 132 -11.31 10.80 5.25
N THR A 133 -12.47 11.35 4.94
CA THR A 133 -12.62 12.62 4.21
C THR A 133 -12.37 13.82 5.12
N LEU A 134 -12.19 15.00 4.52
CA LEU A 134 -12.05 16.25 5.29
C LEU A 134 -13.31 16.52 6.14
N GLU A 135 -14.49 16.32 5.58
CA GLU A 135 -15.77 16.49 6.28
C GLU A 135 -15.88 15.57 7.51
N GLU A 136 -15.49 14.31 7.37
CA GLU A 136 -15.49 13.35 8.47
C GLU A 136 -14.50 13.72 9.57
N ARG A 137 -13.31 14.21 9.18
CA ARG A 137 -12.30 14.72 10.11
C ARG A 137 -12.81 15.95 10.87
N GLU A 138 -13.35 16.94 10.17
CA GLU A 138 -13.87 18.18 10.78
C GLU A 138 -15.07 17.92 11.69
N ALA A 139 -15.86 16.90 11.38
CA ALA A 139 -16.96 16.43 12.24
C ALA A 139 -16.49 15.58 13.44
N GLY A 140 -15.19 15.38 13.64
CA GLY A 140 -14.64 14.57 14.73
C GLY A 140 -14.91 13.06 14.60
N ARG A 141 -15.25 12.56 13.39
CA ARG A 141 -15.62 11.16 13.13
C ARG A 141 -14.50 10.31 12.53
N ALA A 142 -13.27 10.84 12.45
CA ALA A 142 -12.16 10.12 11.81
C ALA A 142 -11.99 8.71 12.40
N GLN A 143 -11.88 8.56 13.71
CA GLN A 143 -11.70 7.27 14.38
C GLN A 143 -12.84 6.28 14.06
N GLU A 144 -14.09 6.73 14.08
CA GLU A 144 -15.25 5.88 13.76
C GLU A 144 -15.19 5.37 12.32
N VAL A 145 -14.88 6.25 11.36
CA VAL A 145 -14.77 5.92 9.93
C VAL A 145 -13.64 4.93 9.69
N LEU A 146 -12.45 5.20 10.23
CA LEU A 146 -11.28 4.33 10.09
C LEU A 146 -11.56 2.94 10.68
N ALA A 147 -12.11 2.88 11.88
CA ALA A 147 -12.48 1.61 12.52
C ALA A 147 -13.52 0.82 11.71
N LYS A 148 -14.51 1.49 11.13
CA LYS A 148 -15.51 0.87 10.25
C LYS A 148 -14.87 0.28 8.99
N GLN A 149 -13.98 1.03 8.32
CA GLN A 149 -13.30 0.56 7.12
C GLN A 149 -12.39 -0.64 7.42
N VAL A 150 -11.62 -0.63 8.52
CA VAL A 150 -10.79 -1.76 8.95
C VAL A 150 -11.64 -3.01 9.20
N ARG A 151 -12.70 -2.87 10.00
CA ARG A 151 -13.60 -4.00 10.30
C ARG A 151 -14.31 -4.53 9.07
N GLY A 152 -14.74 -3.66 8.15
CA GLY A 152 -15.34 -4.05 6.88
C GLY A 152 -14.38 -4.83 5.99
N ALA A 153 -13.14 -4.38 5.88
CA ALA A 153 -12.11 -5.02 5.08
C ALA A 153 -11.68 -6.39 5.62
N LEU A 154 -11.57 -6.55 6.95
CA LEU A 154 -11.03 -7.75 7.59
C LEU A 154 -12.11 -8.72 8.09
N GLY A 155 -13.36 -8.30 8.15
CA GLY A 155 -14.44 -9.03 8.80
C GLY A 155 -14.86 -10.33 8.12
N LEU A 156 -14.53 -10.53 6.84
CA LEU A 156 -14.84 -11.77 6.09
C LEU A 156 -13.74 -12.84 6.20
N LEU A 157 -12.61 -12.53 6.81
CA LEU A 157 -11.51 -13.49 6.98
C LEU A 157 -11.88 -14.58 7.99
N SER A 158 -11.74 -15.83 7.60
CA SER A 158 -11.83 -16.98 8.50
C SER A 158 -10.69 -16.99 9.53
N SER A 159 -10.82 -17.75 10.59
CA SER A 159 -9.78 -17.86 11.63
C SER A 159 -8.40 -18.26 11.08
N VAL A 160 -8.35 -19.11 10.05
CA VAL A 160 -7.11 -19.52 9.39
C VAL A 160 -6.55 -18.38 8.53
N GLN A 161 -7.41 -17.66 7.82
CA GLN A 161 -7.00 -16.56 6.95
C GLN A 161 -6.48 -15.34 7.72
N LYS A 162 -6.90 -15.16 8.96
CA LYS A 162 -6.44 -14.04 9.82
C LYS A 162 -4.93 -14.04 10.06
N SER A 163 -4.24 -15.19 9.94
CA SER A 163 -2.78 -15.28 10.05
C SER A 163 -2.01 -14.95 8.77
N ALA A 164 -2.70 -14.66 7.66
CA ALA A 164 -2.06 -14.30 6.40
C ALA A 164 -1.34 -12.94 6.48
N PRO A 165 -0.33 -12.70 5.63
CA PRO A 165 0.26 -11.37 5.48
C PRO A 165 -0.79 -10.36 4.99
N ILE A 166 -0.92 -9.24 5.71
CA ILE A 166 -1.82 -8.13 5.38
C ILE A 166 -1.04 -6.84 5.58
N LEU A 167 -1.25 -5.87 4.70
CA LEU A 167 -0.76 -4.50 4.82
C LEU A 167 -1.94 -3.54 4.86
N LEU A 168 -1.85 -2.53 5.71
CA LEU A 168 -2.77 -1.40 5.73
C LEU A 168 -2.05 -0.17 5.16
N ALA A 169 -2.78 0.71 4.49
CA ALA A 169 -2.29 2.00 4.03
C ALA A 169 -3.25 3.09 4.51
N TYR A 170 -2.79 3.92 5.44
CA TYR A 170 -3.55 5.08 5.88
C TYR A 170 -3.40 6.21 4.87
N GLU A 171 -4.47 6.55 4.22
CA GLU A 171 -4.56 7.54 3.15
C GLU A 171 -5.62 8.59 3.50
N PRO A 172 -5.33 9.58 4.37
CA PRO A 172 -6.28 10.65 4.63
C PRO A 172 -6.68 11.30 3.30
N VAL A 173 -7.97 11.16 2.91
CA VAL A 173 -8.46 11.56 1.57
C VAL A 173 -8.18 13.03 1.28
N TRP A 174 -8.23 13.87 2.29
CA TRP A 174 -7.95 15.30 2.23
C TRP A 174 -6.46 15.64 2.05
N ALA A 175 -5.56 14.67 2.25
CA ALA A 175 -4.11 14.85 2.05
C ALA A 175 -3.61 14.27 0.72
N ILE A 176 -4.50 13.73 -0.13
CA ILE A 176 -4.17 13.11 -1.41
C ILE A 176 -4.48 14.07 -2.56
N GLY A 177 -3.77 13.91 -3.66
CA GLY A 177 -4.01 14.64 -4.90
C GLY A 177 -3.24 15.95 -5.01
N GLU A 178 -3.60 16.75 -6.02
CA GLU A 178 -2.87 17.97 -6.38
C GLU A 178 -3.06 19.09 -5.36
N HIS A 179 -4.22 19.13 -4.72
CA HIS A 179 -4.60 20.13 -3.73
C HIS A 179 -4.67 19.54 -2.31
N GLY A 180 -4.07 18.36 -2.11
CA GLY A 180 -4.04 17.71 -0.80
C GLY A 180 -3.26 18.55 0.22
N ILE A 181 -3.81 18.65 1.44
CA ILE A 181 -3.20 19.31 2.56
C ILE A 181 -2.34 18.26 3.30
N PRO A 182 -1.00 18.39 3.37
CA PRO A 182 -0.19 17.41 4.09
C PRO A 182 -0.65 17.27 5.55
N ALA A 183 -0.89 16.04 5.99
CA ALA A 183 -1.06 15.78 7.42
C ALA A 183 0.27 15.96 8.15
N THR A 184 0.22 16.38 9.41
CA THR A 184 1.41 16.34 10.27
C THR A 184 1.78 14.89 10.59
N SER A 185 3.05 14.61 10.85
CA SER A 185 3.55 13.31 11.27
C SER A 185 2.84 12.81 12.53
N ASP A 186 2.65 13.67 13.54
CA ASP A 186 1.92 13.35 14.77
C ASP A 186 0.47 12.93 14.51
N TYR A 187 -0.22 13.64 13.61
CA TYR A 187 -1.59 13.26 13.24
C TYR A 187 -1.62 11.90 12.52
N ALA A 188 -0.73 11.70 11.57
CA ALA A 188 -0.60 10.43 10.84
C ALA A 188 -0.31 9.27 11.79
N ASP A 189 0.65 9.42 12.69
CA ASP A 189 1.04 8.44 13.69
C ASP A 189 -0.13 8.06 14.61
N ALA A 190 -0.83 9.06 15.15
CA ALA A 190 -1.99 8.83 16.01
C ALA A 190 -3.11 8.06 15.29
N ARG A 191 -3.40 8.38 14.02
CA ARG A 191 -4.42 7.65 13.25
C ARG A 191 -3.97 6.24 12.91
N GLN A 192 -2.68 6.02 12.61
CA GLN A 192 -2.16 4.68 12.34
C GLN A 192 -2.10 3.81 13.60
N ALA A 193 -1.87 4.38 14.77
CA ALA A 193 -2.04 3.69 16.03
C ALA A 193 -3.47 3.16 16.21
N GLU A 194 -4.49 4.00 16.00
CA GLU A 194 -5.90 3.60 16.10
C GLU A 194 -6.29 2.53 15.06
N ILE A 195 -5.82 2.67 13.82
CA ILE A 195 -6.01 1.67 12.75
C ILE A 195 -5.40 0.34 13.17
N GLY A 196 -4.16 0.38 13.69
CA GLY A 196 -3.43 -0.80 14.15
C GLY A 196 -4.12 -1.51 15.31
N GLU A 197 -4.65 -0.77 16.29
CA GLU A 197 -5.43 -1.34 17.40
C GLU A 197 -6.68 -2.07 16.90
N VAL A 198 -7.45 -1.45 16.02
CA VAL A 198 -8.66 -2.08 15.46
C VAL A 198 -8.32 -3.33 14.63
N ALA A 199 -7.24 -3.28 13.85
CA ALA A 199 -6.79 -4.44 13.09
C ALA A 199 -6.33 -5.58 14.00
N GLN A 200 -5.59 -5.27 15.06
CA GLN A 200 -5.16 -6.25 16.08
C GLN A 200 -6.36 -6.88 16.80
N ASP A 201 -7.39 -6.11 17.12
CA ASP A 201 -8.63 -6.64 17.71
C ASP A 201 -9.30 -7.67 16.79
N VAL A 202 -9.30 -7.43 15.48
CA VAL A 202 -9.94 -8.33 14.51
C VAL A 202 -9.07 -9.56 14.21
N LEU A 203 -7.76 -9.35 14.02
CA LEU A 203 -6.83 -10.38 13.56
C LEU A 203 -6.20 -11.19 14.69
N GLY A 204 -6.08 -10.60 15.89
CA GLY A 204 -5.37 -11.18 17.04
C GLY A 204 -3.87 -10.88 17.05
N HIS A 205 -3.35 -10.12 16.10
CA HIS A 205 -1.95 -9.70 16.01
C HIS A 205 -1.81 -8.39 15.24
N ARG A 206 -0.66 -7.70 15.42
CA ARG A 206 -0.33 -6.48 14.70
C ARG A 206 0.02 -6.79 13.24
N VAL A 207 -0.41 -5.92 12.33
CA VAL A 207 -0.01 -5.91 10.91
C VAL A 207 0.59 -4.55 10.56
N PRO A 208 1.50 -4.47 9.57
CA PRO A 208 2.09 -3.19 9.19
C PRO A 208 1.06 -2.21 8.65
N CYS A 209 1.21 -0.93 9.04
CA CYS A 209 0.40 0.18 8.55
C CYS A 209 1.31 1.23 7.89
N LEU A 210 1.13 1.47 6.60
CA LEU A 210 1.90 2.41 5.80
C LEU A 210 1.21 3.78 5.76
N TYR A 211 1.97 4.86 5.69
CA TYR A 211 1.40 6.17 5.40
C TYR A 211 1.33 6.40 3.89
N GLY A 212 0.13 6.68 3.39
CA GLY A 212 -0.17 6.90 1.97
C GLY A 212 -0.74 8.28 1.62
N GLY A 213 -0.61 9.25 2.51
CA GLY A 213 -0.96 10.65 2.21
C GLY A 213 0.12 11.36 1.39
N SER A 214 0.31 12.66 1.62
CA SER A 214 1.31 13.45 0.91
C SER A 214 2.73 13.14 1.41
N VAL A 215 3.39 12.18 0.76
CA VAL A 215 4.80 11.82 0.99
C VAL A 215 5.69 12.50 -0.04
N ASN A 216 6.82 13.06 0.42
CA ASN A 216 7.84 13.67 -0.43
C ASN A 216 9.23 13.59 0.23
N PRO A 217 10.33 13.91 -0.47
CA PRO A 217 11.67 13.86 0.10
C PRO A 217 11.93 14.78 1.31
N GLY A 218 11.05 15.75 1.56
CA GLY A 218 11.18 16.68 2.69
C GLY A 218 10.55 16.18 3.98
N ASN A 219 9.65 15.17 3.93
CA ASN A 219 8.94 14.66 5.10
C ASN A 219 9.10 13.16 5.34
N CYS A 220 9.71 12.42 4.41
CA CYS A 220 9.77 10.95 4.48
C CYS A 220 10.54 10.44 5.70
N GLU A 221 11.63 11.12 6.11
CA GLU A 221 12.45 10.75 7.27
C GLU A 221 11.68 10.93 8.58
N GLU A 222 10.96 12.05 8.71
CA GLU A 222 10.12 12.32 9.87
C GLU A 222 8.99 11.28 10.01
N LEU A 223 8.33 10.96 8.88
CA LEU A 223 7.26 9.97 8.86
C LEU A 223 7.75 8.58 9.29
N VAL A 224 8.85 8.07 8.70
CA VAL A 224 9.36 6.74 9.06
C VAL A 224 10.00 6.68 10.45
N GLY A 225 10.25 7.83 11.06
CA GLY A 225 10.68 7.96 12.46
C GLY A 225 9.54 7.80 13.47
N CYS A 226 8.28 7.82 13.03
CA CYS A 226 7.12 7.67 13.91
C CYS A 226 6.89 6.20 14.29
N PRO A 227 6.52 5.92 15.56
CA PRO A 227 6.45 4.53 16.07
C PRO A 227 5.35 3.65 15.46
N HIS A 228 4.31 4.24 14.87
CA HIS A 228 3.19 3.49 14.29
C HIS A 228 3.16 3.51 12.75
N ILE A 229 4.18 4.12 12.12
CA ILE A 229 4.33 4.19 10.67
C ILE A 229 5.32 3.10 10.21
N ASP A 230 4.81 1.99 9.68
CA ASP A 230 5.61 0.84 9.24
C ASP A 230 6.09 0.97 7.79
N GLY A 231 5.94 2.15 7.18
CA GLY A 231 6.39 2.41 5.83
C GLY A 231 5.61 3.48 5.10
N LEU A 232 5.90 3.61 3.81
CA LEU A 232 5.36 4.66 2.96
C LEU A 232 4.74 4.07 1.69
N PHE A 233 3.52 4.52 1.36
CA PHE A 233 2.85 4.22 0.12
C PHE A 233 2.71 5.50 -0.70
N ILE A 234 3.56 5.65 -1.73
CA ILE A 234 3.90 6.93 -2.31
C ILE A 234 3.22 7.11 -3.67
N GLY A 235 2.59 8.24 -3.87
CA GLY A 235 2.04 8.65 -5.16
C GLY A 235 3.06 9.42 -6.00
N ARG A 236 2.72 10.67 -6.33
CA ARG A 236 3.39 11.55 -7.30
C ARG A 236 4.90 11.65 -7.13
N SER A 237 5.39 11.79 -5.90
CA SER A 237 6.83 11.96 -5.61
C SER A 237 7.70 10.76 -5.97
N ALA A 238 7.08 9.60 -6.28
CA ALA A 238 7.75 8.38 -6.70
C ALA A 238 7.29 7.87 -8.08
N TRP A 239 6.63 8.70 -8.89
CA TRP A 239 6.24 8.32 -10.25
C TRP A 239 7.40 8.38 -11.25
N ASP A 240 8.43 9.15 -10.97
CA ASP A 240 9.72 9.00 -11.63
C ASP A 240 10.69 8.20 -10.74
N ILE A 241 11.67 7.59 -11.37
CA ILE A 241 12.60 6.70 -10.66
C ILE A 241 13.55 7.45 -9.74
N GLU A 242 13.92 8.68 -10.09
CA GLU A 242 14.84 9.52 -9.30
C GLU A 242 14.17 9.95 -8.00
N GLY A 243 12.91 10.36 -8.06
CA GLY A 243 12.10 10.69 -6.86
C GLY A 243 11.93 9.48 -5.94
N TYR A 244 11.66 8.30 -6.51
CA TYR A 244 11.56 7.07 -5.72
C TYR A 244 12.89 6.70 -5.07
N HIS A 245 14.00 6.74 -5.81
CA HIS A 245 15.33 6.46 -5.29
C HIS A 245 15.76 7.44 -4.19
N ASN A 246 15.44 8.72 -4.34
CA ASN A 246 15.74 9.73 -3.33
C ASN A 246 15.03 9.43 -1.99
N ILE A 247 13.74 9.09 -2.04
CA ILE A 247 12.99 8.70 -0.83
C ILE A 247 13.56 7.42 -0.21
N LEU A 248 13.84 6.39 -1.01
CA LEU A 248 14.46 5.16 -0.53
C LEU A 248 15.79 5.40 0.16
N ALA A 249 16.68 6.21 -0.43
CA ALA A 249 17.99 6.52 0.13
C ALA A 249 17.88 7.25 1.47
N LYS A 250 16.96 8.22 1.59
CA LYS A 250 16.72 8.95 2.83
C LYS A 250 16.18 8.05 3.95
N CYS A 251 15.22 7.19 3.63
CA CYS A 251 14.68 6.25 4.61
C CYS A 251 15.74 5.22 5.05
N ALA A 252 16.59 4.74 4.14
CA ALA A 252 17.69 3.83 4.48
C ALA A 252 18.70 4.49 5.45
N ALA A 253 19.10 5.73 5.16
CA ALA A 253 20.00 6.49 6.04
C ALA A 253 19.39 6.74 7.43
N HIS A 254 18.09 7.01 7.50
CA HIS A 254 17.39 7.17 8.78
C HIS A 254 17.44 5.89 9.64
N ILE A 255 17.20 4.70 9.03
CA ILE A 255 17.26 3.43 9.75
C ILE A 255 18.69 3.11 10.25
N GLU A 256 19.73 3.46 9.49
CA GLU A 256 21.12 3.26 9.89
C GLU A 256 21.44 4.06 11.15
N THR A 257 21.09 5.35 11.18
CA THR A 257 21.34 6.23 12.33
C THR A 257 20.52 5.86 13.57
N ALA A 258 19.28 5.37 13.41
CA ALA A 258 18.44 4.92 14.51
C ALA A 258 18.92 3.59 15.12
N GLY A 259 19.64 2.75 14.39
CA GLY A 259 20.18 1.48 14.87
C GLY A 259 21.51 1.60 15.61
N GLU A 260 22.16 2.78 15.61
CA GLU A 260 23.43 3.05 16.29
C GLU A 260 23.23 3.70 17.70
N ASN A 261 22.02 4.06 18.07
CA ASN A 261 21.65 4.63 19.37
C ASN A 261 20.88 3.62 20.24
#